data_8b9cc83c438db14450fad3d26f709d5e
#
_entry.id   8b9cc83c438db14450fad3d26f709d5e
#
_cell.length_a   1.000
_cell.length_b   1.000
_cell.length_c   1.000
_cell.angle_alpha   90.00
_cell.angle_beta   90.00
_cell.angle_gamma   90.00
#
_symmetry.space_group_name_H-M   'P 1'
#
loop_
_entity.id
_entity.type
_entity.pdbx_description
1 polymer ?
#
loop_
_entity_poly.entity_id
_entity_poly.type
_entity_poly.pdbx_seq_one_letter_code
_entity_poly.pdbx_strand_id
1 'polypeptide(L)'
;MLFRSSRSYIPRSDDPELELRLIRAQEISRYVEHGYLDAGLTGADWIAENASEVQVVAEIAYSKATTNPARWVLAVPNDSAIKSAKDLQGKRIATEVVQLTRRWLAQHGVTAEVEFSWGATEMKAPELVDAIVELTETGSSLKANNLRIVDELVRSFPQLIANKTSWQNAWKRQKVETLALMLRGALQAEEKVGLKMNVPRAKLDPLLKQLPALRNPTISTLSREDWVA
;
A
#
# COMPACT_ATOMS: atom_id res chain seq x y z
N MET A 1 -7.76 9.39 -16.47
CA MET A 1 -7.39 10.82 -16.37
C MET A 1 -5.87 10.94 -16.38
N LEU A 2 -5.28 11.50 -17.42
CA LEU A 2 -3.83 11.67 -17.51
C LEU A 2 -3.43 12.87 -16.66
N PHE A 3 -2.76 12.64 -15.55
CA PHE A 3 -2.08 13.71 -14.80
C PHE A 3 -0.96 14.26 -15.68
N ARG A 4 -1.24 15.34 -16.40
CA ARG A 4 -0.19 16.12 -17.03
C ARG A 4 0.70 16.67 -15.92
N SER A 5 2.00 16.54 -16.07
CA SER A 5 3.07 17.00 -15.19
C SER A 5 2.97 18.50 -14.89
N SER A 6 2.06 18.86 -14.00
CA SER A 6 2.14 20.16 -13.36
C SER A 6 3.10 19.98 -12.17
N ARG A 7 4.04 20.89 -11.97
CA ARG A 7 4.89 20.92 -10.78
C ARG A 7 4.11 21.35 -9.53
N SER A 8 2.77 21.50 -9.64
CA SER A 8 1.90 21.85 -8.54
C SER A 8 1.68 20.65 -7.61
N TYR A 9 1.84 20.88 -6.33
CA TYR A 9 1.48 19.93 -5.27
C TYR A 9 0.00 20.00 -4.87
N ILE A 10 -0.80 20.77 -5.60
CA ILE A 10 -2.24 20.95 -5.38
C ILE A 10 -2.97 20.36 -6.60
N PRO A 11 -3.41 19.08 -6.53
CA PRO A 11 -4.24 18.49 -7.58
C PRO A 11 -5.59 19.20 -7.68
N ARG A 12 -6.16 19.20 -8.87
CA ARG A 12 -7.52 19.74 -9.08
C ARG A 12 -8.54 18.64 -8.76
N SER A 13 -9.61 19.03 -8.06
CA SER A 13 -10.81 18.24 -7.88
C SER A 13 -11.98 18.92 -8.61
N ASP A 14 -12.90 18.13 -9.13
CA ASP A 14 -14.21 18.58 -9.63
C ASP A 14 -15.24 18.67 -8.49
N ASP A 15 -14.93 18.15 -7.31
CA ASP A 15 -15.70 18.39 -6.09
C ASP A 15 -15.15 19.65 -5.39
N PRO A 16 -15.92 20.77 -5.35
CA PRO A 16 -15.49 22.03 -4.76
C PRO A 16 -15.33 21.97 -3.23
N GLU A 17 -15.83 20.92 -2.59
CA GLU A 17 -15.72 20.71 -1.14
C GLU A 17 -14.43 19.93 -0.76
N LEU A 18 -13.62 19.53 -1.75
CA LEU A 18 -12.35 18.82 -1.55
C LEU A 18 -11.15 19.69 -1.90
N GLU A 19 -10.30 19.93 -0.92
CA GLU A 19 -8.97 20.48 -1.12
C GLU A 19 -7.94 19.35 -1.06
N LEU A 20 -7.17 19.17 -2.15
CA LEU A 20 -6.21 18.08 -2.27
C LEU A 20 -4.76 18.60 -2.16
N ARG A 21 -3.90 17.83 -1.53
CA ARG A 21 -2.47 18.10 -1.41
C ARG A 21 -1.65 16.84 -1.65
N LEU A 22 -0.57 16.97 -2.44
CA LEU A 22 0.41 15.90 -2.62
C LEU A 22 1.54 16.09 -1.60
N ILE A 23 1.64 15.16 -0.68
CA ILE A 23 2.64 15.14 0.38
C ILE A 23 3.28 13.74 0.37
N ARG A 24 4.49 13.62 0.90
CA ARG A 24 5.15 12.32 1.04
C ARG A 24 4.40 11.44 2.04
N ALA A 25 4.25 10.16 1.70
CA ALA A 25 3.55 9.18 2.54
C ALA A 25 4.11 9.11 3.97
N GLN A 26 5.43 9.32 4.13
CA GLN A 26 6.14 9.34 5.41
C GLN A 26 5.58 10.35 6.42
N GLU A 27 4.98 11.44 5.93
CA GLU A 27 4.55 12.57 6.76
C GLU A 27 3.04 12.60 6.98
N ILE A 28 2.25 11.95 6.11
CA ILE A 28 0.79 12.08 6.07
C ILE A 28 0.14 11.68 7.40
N SER A 29 0.58 10.56 8.01
CA SER A 29 -0.03 10.09 9.26
C SER A 29 0.04 11.12 10.39
N ARG A 30 1.16 11.84 10.49
CA ARG A 30 1.34 12.93 11.50
C ARG A 30 0.46 14.14 11.20
N TYR A 31 0.37 14.55 9.92
CA TYR A 31 -0.48 15.68 9.55
C TYR A 31 -1.97 15.38 9.73
N VAL A 32 -2.38 14.13 9.50
CA VAL A 32 -3.73 13.68 9.78
C VAL A 32 -3.98 13.61 11.30
N GLU A 33 -3.05 13.07 12.08
CA GLU A 33 -3.16 13.02 13.54
C GLU A 33 -3.34 14.40 14.15
N HIS A 34 -2.51 15.37 13.71
CA HIS A 34 -2.55 16.74 14.23
C HIS A 34 -3.72 17.59 13.67
N GLY A 35 -4.55 17.05 12.77
CA GLY A 35 -5.70 17.73 12.20
C GLY A 35 -5.38 18.79 11.15
N TYR A 36 -4.14 18.82 10.64
CA TYR A 36 -3.80 19.65 9.47
C TYR A 36 -4.43 19.11 8.18
N LEU A 37 -4.68 17.80 8.16
CA LEU A 37 -5.43 17.12 7.12
C LEU A 37 -6.58 16.34 7.76
N ASP A 38 -7.76 16.39 7.15
CA ASP A 38 -8.93 15.62 7.60
C ASP A 38 -8.77 14.12 7.31
N ALA A 39 -8.11 13.79 6.20
CA ALA A 39 -7.84 12.42 5.76
C ALA A 39 -6.58 12.36 4.89
N GLY A 40 -6.04 11.17 4.67
CA GLY A 40 -4.89 10.98 3.81
C GLY A 40 -4.66 9.51 3.45
N LEU A 41 -3.86 9.30 2.39
CA LEU A 41 -3.39 7.98 1.96
C LEU A 41 -1.93 7.81 2.38
N THR A 42 -1.65 6.79 3.20
CA THR A 42 -0.28 6.45 3.64
C THR A 42 -0.15 4.95 3.83
N GLY A 43 1.07 4.45 4.04
CA GLY A 43 1.31 3.06 4.39
C GLY A 43 1.04 2.77 5.87
N ALA A 44 0.63 1.55 6.17
CA ALA A 44 0.50 1.08 7.55
C ALA A 44 1.82 1.15 8.33
N ASP A 45 2.95 0.99 7.64
CA ASP A 45 4.30 1.15 8.14
C ASP A 45 4.56 2.57 8.67
N TRP A 46 4.14 3.60 7.93
CA TRP A 46 4.33 4.99 8.35
C TRP A 46 3.44 5.40 9.51
N ILE A 47 2.23 4.81 9.61
CA ILE A 47 1.40 4.97 10.81
C ILE A 47 2.12 4.37 12.01
N ALA A 48 2.67 3.17 11.83
CA ALA A 48 3.44 2.48 12.86
C ALA A 48 4.76 3.22 13.19
N GLU A 49 5.53 3.65 12.20
CA GLU A 49 6.80 4.39 12.40
C GLU A 49 6.56 5.63 13.24
N ASN A 50 5.57 6.43 12.86
CA ASN A 50 5.22 7.68 13.54
C ASN A 50 4.42 7.47 14.85
N ALA A 51 3.99 6.25 15.14
CA ALA A 51 3.06 5.92 16.24
C ALA A 51 1.81 6.82 16.23
N SER A 52 1.30 7.13 15.01
CA SER A 52 0.22 8.10 14.84
C SER A 52 -1.13 7.55 15.27
N GLU A 53 -1.87 8.33 16.07
CA GLU A 53 -3.21 8.03 16.54
C GLU A 53 -4.27 8.51 15.54
N VAL A 54 -4.58 7.69 14.54
CA VAL A 54 -5.52 7.99 13.46
C VAL A 54 -6.65 6.95 13.37
N GLN A 55 -7.74 7.30 12.69
CA GLN A 55 -8.78 6.36 12.29
C GLN A 55 -8.40 5.71 10.96
N VAL A 56 -8.19 4.40 10.93
CA VAL A 56 -8.07 3.65 9.68
C VAL A 56 -9.48 3.45 9.10
N VAL A 57 -9.69 3.95 7.89
CA VAL A 57 -10.99 3.90 7.19
C VAL A 57 -11.04 2.74 6.21
N ALA A 58 -9.97 2.57 5.45
CA ALA A 58 -9.89 1.53 4.43
C ALA A 58 -8.44 1.10 4.20
N GLU A 59 -8.24 -0.19 4.04
CA GLU A 59 -7.05 -0.72 3.41
C GLU A 59 -7.24 -0.66 1.89
N ILE A 60 -6.25 -0.13 1.19
CA ILE A 60 -6.25 0.05 -0.26
C ILE A 60 -5.13 -0.85 -0.78
N ALA A 61 -5.45 -2.11 -1.05
CA ALA A 61 -4.50 -3.10 -1.54
C ALA A 61 -4.08 -2.75 -2.98
N TYR A 62 -3.14 -1.83 -3.10
CA TYR A 62 -2.54 -1.39 -4.36
C TYR A 62 -1.03 -1.32 -4.22
N SER A 63 -0.31 -1.95 -5.14
CA SER A 63 1.13 -1.80 -5.33
C SER A 63 1.42 -1.43 -6.78
N LYS A 64 2.43 -0.61 -7.00
CA LYS A 64 2.83 -0.16 -8.36
C LYS A 64 3.35 -1.30 -9.23
N ALA A 65 3.92 -2.34 -8.65
CA ALA A 65 4.62 -3.40 -9.36
C ALA A 65 3.92 -4.76 -9.24
N THR A 66 3.23 -5.02 -8.14
CA THR A 66 2.58 -6.30 -7.88
C THR A 66 1.37 -6.10 -6.98
N THR A 67 0.48 -7.09 -6.88
CA THR A 67 -0.59 -7.13 -5.87
C THR A 67 -0.08 -7.53 -4.48
N ASN A 68 1.23 -7.79 -4.35
CA ASN A 68 1.84 -8.17 -3.09
C ASN A 68 2.08 -6.94 -2.20
N PRO A 69 1.98 -7.10 -0.87
CA PRO A 69 2.32 -6.03 0.06
C PRO A 69 3.80 -5.65 -0.04
N ALA A 70 4.10 -4.40 0.13
CA ALA A 70 5.46 -3.96 0.41
C ALA A 70 5.90 -4.52 1.78
N ARG A 71 7.16 -4.91 1.90
CA ARG A 71 7.70 -5.53 3.12
C ARG A 71 8.93 -4.78 3.59
N TRP A 72 8.99 -4.44 4.86
CA TRP A 72 10.22 -4.03 5.50
C TRP A 72 10.98 -5.27 5.95
N VAL A 73 12.18 -5.45 5.42
CA VAL A 73 12.99 -6.65 5.64
C VAL A 73 14.35 -6.29 6.22
N LEU A 74 14.84 -7.13 7.12
CA LEU A 74 16.24 -7.13 7.54
C LEU A 74 17.08 -7.78 6.43
N ALA A 75 18.04 -7.04 5.93
CA ALA A 75 18.97 -7.54 4.93
C ALA A 75 20.41 -7.31 5.35
N VAL A 76 21.28 -8.23 4.96
CA VAL A 76 22.70 -8.24 5.26
C VAL A 76 23.51 -8.66 4.03
N PRO A 77 24.81 -8.36 3.96
CA PRO A 77 25.68 -8.92 2.91
C PRO A 77 25.59 -10.44 2.80
N ASN A 78 25.71 -10.98 1.60
CA ASN A 78 25.57 -12.42 1.36
C ASN A 78 26.51 -13.29 2.20
N ASP A 79 27.71 -12.77 2.48
CA ASP A 79 28.79 -13.42 3.27
C ASP A 79 28.73 -13.11 4.78
N SER A 80 27.76 -12.28 5.21
CA SER A 80 27.60 -11.92 6.63
C SER A 80 27.33 -13.15 7.49
N ALA A 81 27.88 -13.17 8.69
CA ALA A 81 27.61 -14.19 9.71
C ALA A 81 26.23 -14.03 10.38
N ILE A 82 25.55 -12.88 10.21
CA ILE A 82 24.24 -12.62 10.78
C ILE A 82 23.18 -13.48 10.11
N LYS A 83 22.48 -14.32 10.89
CA LYS A 83 21.46 -15.27 10.42
C LYS A 83 20.08 -15.03 11.05
N SER A 84 20.03 -14.25 12.13
CA SER A 84 18.80 -14.00 12.88
C SER A 84 18.86 -12.64 13.59
N ALA A 85 17.73 -12.20 14.15
CA ALA A 85 17.65 -11.01 14.97
C ALA A 85 18.67 -11.00 16.13
N LYS A 86 18.92 -12.16 16.76
CA LYS A 86 19.84 -12.29 17.91
C LYS A 86 21.28 -11.93 17.56
N ASP A 87 21.70 -12.12 16.32
CA ASP A 87 23.06 -11.82 15.87
C ASP A 87 23.30 -10.32 15.67
N LEU A 88 22.25 -9.51 15.83
CA LEU A 88 22.31 -8.05 15.71
C LEU A 88 22.72 -7.36 17.02
N GLN A 89 22.97 -8.11 18.10
CA GLN A 89 23.36 -7.51 19.38
C GLN A 89 24.63 -6.65 19.23
N GLY A 90 24.52 -5.34 19.54
CA GLY A 90 25.61 -4.37 19.43
C GLY A 90 26.00 -3.99 17.99
N LYS A 91 25.22 -4.38 16.98
CA LYS A 91 25.43 -4.11 15.57
C LYS A 91 24.86 -2.76 15.16
N ARG A 92 25.32 -2.21 14.01
CA ARG A 92 24.79 -0.99 13.41
C ARG A 92 23.84 -1.33 12.27
N ILE A 93 22.70 -0.67 12.26
CA ILE A 93 21.60 -0.88 11.29
C ILE A 93 21.17 0.46 10.70
N ALA A 94 21.16 0.59 9.39
CA ALA A 94 20.65 1.77 8.70
C ALA A 94 19.23 1.52 8.13
N THR A 95 18.33 2.49 8.30
CA THR A 95 16.94 2.37 7.82
C THR A 95 16.23 3.72 7.78
N GLU A 96 15.17 3.85 6.95
CA GLU A 96 14.21 4.97 7.06
C GLU A 96 13.25 4.81 8.25
N VAL A 97 12.95 3.58 8.67
CA VAL A 97 11.94 3.27 9.71
C VAL A 97 12.61 2.93 11.05
N VAL A 98 13.20 3.95 11.64
CA VAL A 98 14.02 3.83 12.87
C VAL A 98 13.22 3.32 14.06
N GLN A 99 12.02 3.89 14.30
CA GLN A 99 11.21 3.53 15.48
C GLN A 99 10.58 2.15 15.33
N LEU A 100 10.14 1.78 14.12
CA LEU A 100 9.64 0.46 13.82
C LEU A 100 10.75 -0.59 14.03
N THR A 101 11.97 -0.33 13.52
CA THR A 101 13.12 -1.21 13.69
C THR A 101 13.51 -1.37 15.15
N ARG A 102 13.52 -0.27 15.93
CA ARG A 102 13.80 -0.33 17.38
C ARG A 102 12.76 -1.15 18.14
N ARG A 103 11.48 -1.00 17.82
CA ARG A 103 10.41 -1.81 18.43
C ARG A 103 10.56 -3.30 18.10
N TRP A 104 10.88 -3.59 16.84
CA TRP A 104 11.11 -4.97 16.41
C TRP A 104 12.30 -5.61 17.11
N LEU A 105 13.44 -4.89 17.26
CA LEU A 105 14.60 -5.34 18.02
C LEU A 105 14.26 -5.61 19.49
N ALA A 106 13.50 -4.70 20.11
CA ALA A 106 13.07 -4.85 21.51
C ALA A 106 12.20 -6.10 21.72
N GLN A 107 11.31 -6.43 20.78
CA GLN A 107 10.52 -7.67 20.81
C GLN A 107 11.38 -8.94 20.76
N HIS A 108 12.58 -8.86 20.14
CA HIS A 108 13.54 -9.95 20.08
C HIS A 108 14.55 -9.93 21.24
N GLY A 109 14.45 -8.97 22.15
CA GLY A 109 15.38 -8.81 23.27
C GLY A 109 16.79 -8.38 22.83
N VAL A 110 16.91 -7.66 21.69
CA VAL A 110 18.19 -7.26 21.07
C VAL A 110 18.35 -5.74 21.17
N THR A 111 19.57 -5.32 21.50
CA THR A 111 19.98 -3.92 21.47
C THR A 111 20.99 -3.71 20.35
N ALA A 112 20.67 -2.83 19.40
CA ALA A 112 21.51 -2.45 18.27
C ALA A 112 21.49 -0.93 18.08
N GLU A 113 22.51 -0.39 17.43
CA GLU A 113 22.55 1.00 17.03
C GLU A 113 21.77 1.16 15.72
N VAL A 114 20.64 1.89 15.78
CA VAL A 114 19.77 2.13 14.61
C VAL A 114 19.90 3.58 14.19
N GLU A 115 20.42 3.80 12.99
CA GLU A 115 20.62 5.12 12.39
C GLU A 115 19.63 5.37 11.23
N PHE A 116 19.27 6.64 11.07
CA PHE A 116 18.41 7.05 9.96
C PHE A 116 19.17 7.09 8.64
N SER A 117 18.55 6.56 7.56
CA SER A 117 19.08 6.53 6.21
C SER A 117 18.16 7.29 5.24
N TRP A 118 18.68 8.32 4.57
CA TRP A 118 17.95 9.14 3.61
C TRP A 118 17.77 8.49 2.22
N GLY A 119 18.29 7.30 2.02
CA GLY A 119 18.25 6.58 0.74
C GLY A 119 19.61 5.96 0.39
N ALA A 120 19.65 5.22 -0.72
CA ALA A 120 20.78 4.38 -1.11
C ALA A 120 21.24 3.45 0.04
N THR A 121 20.28 2.97 0.83
CA THR A 121 20.52 2.21 2.06
C THR A 121 21.27 0.92 1.76
N GLU A 122 20.98 0.29 0.62
CA GLU A 122 21.61 -0.95 0.16
C GLU A 122 23.13 -0.82 -0.04
N MET A 123 23.62 0.41 -0.30
CA MET A 123 25.05 0.67 -0.50
C MET A 123 25.85 0.84 0.78
N LYS A 124 25.18 0.87 1.94
CA LYS A 124 25.83 1.14 3.23
C LYS A 124 26.42 -0.10 3.87
N ALA A 125 25.89 -1.27 3.60
CA ALA A 125 26.41 -2.53 4.10
C ALA A 125 27.37 -3.18 3.07
N PRO A 126 28.54 -3.74 3.51
CA PRO A 126 28.98 -3.84 4.93
C PRO A 126 29.84 -2.67 5.44
N GLU A 127 30.26 -1.71 4.61
CA GLU A 127 31.33 -0.77 4.95
C GLU A 127 30.96 0.23 6.04
N LEU A 128 29.69 0.68 6.06
CA LEU A 128 29.22 1.70 7.00
C LEU A 128 28.38 1.11 8.14
N VAL A 129 27.59 0.07 7.84
CA VAL A 129 26.71 -0.62 8.79
C VAL A 129 26.77 -2.14 8.61
N ASP A 130 26.43 -2.89 9.65
CA ASP A 130 26.43 -4.37 9.60
C ASP A 130 25.19 -4.94 8.89
N ALA A 131 24.07 -4.22 8.94
CA ALA A 131 22.80 -4.63 8.39
C ALA A 131 21.96 -3.41 7.97
N ILE A 132 20.95 -3.65 7.16
CA ILE A 132 19.95 -2.64 6.80
C ILE A 132 18.54 -3.17 7.04
N VAL A 133 17.60 -2.24 7.28
CA VAL A 133 16.18 -2.53 7.16
C VAL A 133 15.64 -1.67 6.02
N GLU A 134 15.13 -2.35 4.98
CA GLU A 134 14.76 -1.70 3.72
C GLU A 134 13.40 -2.21 3.22
N LEU A 135 12.69 -1.32 2.50
CA LEU A 135 11.41 -1.65 1.88
C LEU A 135 11.64 -2.41 0.57
N THR A 136 10.93 -3.52 0.41
CA THR A 136 10.97 -4.28 -0.84
C THR A 136 9.66 -4.97 -1.16
N GLU A 137 9.35 -5.11 -2.43
CA GLU A 137 8.28 -5.97 -2.92
C GLU A 137 8.83 -7.31 -3.41
N THR A 138 9.86 -7.28 -4.25
CA THR A 138 10.42 -8.45 -4.94
C THR A 138 11.81 -8.87 -4.43
N GLY A 139 12.51 -8.00 -3.73
CA GLY A 139 13.90 -8.21 -3.29
C GLY A 139 14.95 -8.04 -4.39
N SER A 140 14.57 -7.56 -5.58
CA SER A 140 15.49 -7.44 -6.72
C SER A 140 16.62 -6.44 -6.47
N SER A 141 16.33 -5.28 -5.86
CA SER A 141 17.31 -4.26 -5.48
C SER A 141 18.34 -4.82 -4.50
N LEU A 142 17.87 -5.53 -3.47
CA LEU A 142 18.76 -6.16 -2.48
C LEU A 142 19.71 -7.16 -3.14
N LYS A 143 19.20 -8.04 -4.02
CA LYS A 143 20.03 -9.01 -4.76
C LYS A 143 21.06 -8.33 -5.67
N ALA A 144 20.67 -7.24 -6.33
CA ALA A 144 21.58 -6.48 -7.21
C ALA A 144 22.73 -5.84 -6.43
N ASN A 145 22.55 -5.59 -5.12
CA ASN A 145 23.57 -5.04 -4.21
C ASN A 145 24.22 -6.13 -3.31
N ASN A 146 24.16 -7.40 -3.70
CA ASN A 146 24.76 -8.52 -2.97
C ASN A 146 24.25 -8.69 -1.54
N LEU A 147 22.99 -8.33 -1.29
CA LEU A 147 22.33 -8.48 0.00
C LEU A 147 21.35 -9.65 -0.02
N ARG A 148 21.24 -10.33 1.11
CA ARG A 148 20.21 -11.34 1.37
C ARG A 148 19.27 -10.92 2.48
N ILE A 149 18.02 -11.30 2.35
CA ILE A 149 17.01 -11.11 3.39
C ILE A 149 17.23 -12.16 4.48
N VAL A 150 17.24 -11.70 5.73
CA VAL A 150 17.36 -12.53 6.93
C VAL A 150 15.99 -12.71 7.59
N ASP A 151 15.22 -11.62 7.69
CA ASP A 151 13.92 -11.63 8.36
C ASP A 151 12.99 -10.57 7.76
N GLU A 152 11.71 -10.67 8.07
CA GLU A 152 10.68 -9.71 7.67
C GLU A 152 10.13 -9.02 8.93
N LEU A 153 10.23 -7.70 9.00
CA LEU A 153 9.78 -6.93 10.15
C LEU A 153 8.27 -6.70 10.11
N VAL A 154 7.78 -6.25 8.95
CA VAL A 154 6.36 -5.90 8.77
C VAL A 154 5.98 -5.88 7.30
N ARG A 155 4.74 -6.24 7.01
CA ARG A 155 4.07 -6.00 5.72
C ARG A 155 3.26 -4.75 5.81
N SER A 156 3.32 -3.95 4.75
CA SER A 156 2.60 -2.69 4.66
C SER A 156 1.71 -2.64 3.43
N PHE A 157 0.48 -2.21 3.65
CA PHE A 157 -0.45 -1.84 2.60
C PHE A 157 -0.78 -0.35 2.71
N PRO A 158 -1.04 0.34 1.60
CA PRO A 158 -1.62 1.67 1.64
C PRO A 158 -2.95 1.68 2.39
N GLN A 159 -3.16 2.67 3.23
CA GLN A 159 -4.37 2.85 4.01
C GLN A 159 -4.90 4.26 3.81
N LEU A 160 -6.22 4.38 3.66
CA LEU A 160 -6.94 5.63 3.81
C LEU A 160 -7.20 5.81 5.30
N ILE A 161 -6.67 6.90 5.86
CA ILE A 161 -6.79 7.25 7.26
C ILE A 161 -7.54 8.57 7.42
N ALA A 162 -8.14 8.79 8.57
CA ALA A 162 -8.80 10.05 8.94
C ALA A 162 -8.36 10.53 10.31
N ASN A 163 -8.40 11.85 10.49
CA ASN A 163 -8.25 12.46 11.80
C ASN A 163 -9.42 12.05 12.72
N LYS A 164 -9.16 11.66 13.96
CA LYS A 164 -10.17 11.17 14.90
C LYS A 164 -11.31 12.16 15.17
N THR A 165 -10.98 13.45 15.25
CA THR A 165 -11.99 14.52 15.44
C THR A 165 -12.80 14.75 14.17
N SER A 166 -12.14 14.84 13.01
CA SER A 166 -12.81 14.96 11.72
C SER A 166 -13.73 13.77 11.45
N TRP A 167 -13.36 12.57 11.87
CA TRP A 167 -14.15 11.35 11.74
C TRP A 167 -15.48 11.40 12.56
N GLN A 168 -15.54 12.14 13.64
CA GLN A 168 -16.77 12.36 14.42
C GLN A 168 -17.74 13.31 13.72
N ASN A 169 -17.29 14.14 12.81
CA ASN A 169 -18.14 14.99 11.99
C ASN A 169 -18.81 14.14 10.89
N ALA A 170 -20.14 14.05 10.93
CA ALA A 170 -20.93 13.18 10.05
C ALA A 170 -20.69 13.48 8.55
N TRP A 171 -20.61 14.77 8.18
CA TRP A 171 -20.38 15.18 6.80
C TRP A 171 -18.96 14.78 6.33
N LYS A 172 -17.91 15.08 7.12
CA LYS A 172 -16.53 14.71 6.78
C LYS A 172 -16.37 13.19 6.68
N ARG A 173 -16.92 12.46 7.63
CA ARG A 173 -16.92 11.00 7.61
C ARG A 173 -17.56 10.46 6.35
N GLN A 174 -18.74 10.92 5.97
CA GLN A 174 -19.43 10.48 4.75
C GLN A 174 -18.60 10.76 3.49
N LYS A 175 -17.93 11.93 3.40
CA LYS A 175 -17.02 12.26 2.29
C LYS A 175 -15.85 11.27 2.21
N VAL A 176 -15.21 10.97 3.33
CA VAL A 176 -14.08 10.03 3.39
C VAL A 176 -14.52 8.58 3.08
N GLU A 177 -15.69 8.16 3.57
CA GLU A 177 -16.28 6.85 3.24
C GLU A 177 -16.59 6.73 1.75
N THR A 178 -17.10 7.81 1.14
CA THR A 178 -17.35 7.86 -0.33
C THR A 178 -16.05 7.73 -1.11
N LEU A 179 -14.99 8.45 -0.70
CA LEU A 179 -13.66 8.30 -1.31
C LEU A 179 -13.13 6.87 -1.17
N ALA A 180 -13.28 6.26 0.00
CA ALA A 180 -12.90 4.85 0.22
C ALA A 180 -13.63 3.90 -0.72
N LEU A 181 -14.95 4.10 -0.90
CA LEU A 181 -15.77 3.30 -1.81
C LEU A 181 -15.30 3.45 -3.26
N MET A 182 -15.05 4.68 -3.71
CA MET A 182 -14.58 4.95 -5.08
C MET A 182 -13.21 4.36 -5.35
N LEU A 183 -12.27 4.51 -4.42
CA LEU A 183 -10.92 3.93 -4.54
C LEU A 183 -10.96 2.41 -4.62
N ARG A 184 -11.73 1.77 -3.72
CA ARG A 184 -11.91 0.30 -3.75
C ARG A 184 -12.60 -0.16 -5.04
N GLY A 185 -13.60 0.57 -5.51
CA GLY A 185 -14.29 0.28 -6.76
C GLY A 185 -13.36 0.37 -7.97
N ALA A 186 -12.51 1.40 -8.03
CA ALA A 186 -11.51 1.55 -9.09
C ALA A 186 -10.51 0.39 -9.11
N LEU A 187 -9.98 0.00 -7.94
CA LEU A 187 -9.06 -1.14 -7.84
C LEU A 187 -9.70 -2.46 -8.26
N GLN A 188 -10.93 -2.72 -7.79
CA GLN A 188 -11.66 -3.92 -8.18
C GLN A 188 -11.97 -3.96 -9.68
N ALA A 189 -12.12 -2.80 -10.32
CA ALA A 189 -12.38 -2.72 -11.75
C ALA A 189 -11.14 -3.08 -12.60
N GLU A 190 -9.93 -2.87 -12.10
CA GLU A 190 -8.69 -3.24 -12.82
C GLU A 190 -8.58 -4.75 -13.07
N GLU A 191 -9.13 -5.56 -12.18
CA GLU A 191 -9.10 -7.03 -12.28
C GLU A 191 -10.30 -7.61 -13.06
N LYS A 192 -11.21 -6.76 -13.51
CA LYS A 192 -12.46 -7.19 -14.15
C LYS A 192 -12.56 -6.68 -15.58
N VAL A 193 -13.07 -7.52 -16.42
CA VAL A 193 -13.44 -7.19 -17.80
C VAL A 193 -14.95 -7.31 -17.98
N GLY A 194 -15.55 -6.32 -18.66
CA GLY A 194 -16.95 -6.39 -19.06
C GLY A 194 -17.09 -7.31 -20.27
N LEU A 195 -17.93 -8.34 -20.16
CA LEU A 195 -18.27 -9.21 -21.27
C LEU A 195 -19.69 -8.89 -21.73
N LYS A 196 -19.82 -8.51 -23.01
CA LYS A 196 -21.11 -8.36 -23.69
C LYS A 196 -21.11 -9.21 -24.94
N MET A 197 -22.18 -9.95 -25.18
CA MET A 197 -22.27 -10.82 -26.33
C MET A 197 -23.72 -11.00 -26.77
N ASN A 198 -23.93 -11.22 -28.07
CA ASN A 198 -25.20 -11.68 -28.59
C ASN A 198 -25.13 -13.20 -28.75
N VAL A 199 -26.13 -13.91 -28.21
CA VAL A 199 -26.14 -15.37 -28.16
C VAL A 199 -27.46 -15.90 -28.67
N PRO A 200 -27.49 -16.94 -29.52
CA PRO A 200 -28.72 -17.65 -29.83
C PRO A 200 -29.39 -18.14 -28.54
N ARG A 201 -30.68 -17.89 -28.36
CA ARG A 201 -31.44 -18.23 -27.16
C ARG A 201 -31.29 -19.70 -26.78
N ALA A 202 -31.25 -20.61 -27.75
CA ALA A 202 -31.04 -22.03 -27.52
C ALA A 202 -29.67 -22.42 -26.94
N LYS A 203 -28.67 -21.52 -27.06
CA LYS A 203 -27.31 -21.74 -26.52
C LYS A 203 -27.04 -21.00 -25.22
N LEU A 204 -28.00 -20.24 -24.69
CA LEU A 204 -27.83 -19.41 -23.53
C LEU A 204 -27.50 -20.23 -22.28
N ASP A 205 -28.32 -21.21 -21.91
CA ASP A 205 -28.17 -22.00 -20.70
C ASP A 205 -26.84 -22.81 -20.65
N PRO A 206 -26.45 -23.50 -21.75
CA PRO A 206 -25.13 -24.13 -21.79
C PRO A 206 -23.96 -23.14 -21.61
N LEU A 207 -24.08 -21.95 -22.20
CA LEU A 207 -23.05 -20.90 -22.10
C LEU A 207 -22.92 -20.36 -20.68
N LEU A 208 -24.04 -20.05 -20.03
CA LEU A 208 -24.05 -19.52 -18.66
C LEU A 208 -23.38 -20.47 -17.66
N LYS A 209 -23.46 -21.79 -17.90
CA LYS A 209 -22.79 -22.80 -17.06
C LYS A 209 -21.28 -22.84 -17.23
N GLN A 210 -20.75 -22.32 -18.34
CA GLN A 210 -19.32 -22.33 -18.67
C GLN A 210 -18.63 -21.01 -18.32
N LEU A 211 -19.38 -19.91 -18.24
CA LEU A 211 -18.82 -18.60 -17.93
C LEU A 211 -18.47 -18.51 -16.44
N PRO A 212 -17.23 -18.13 -16.11
CA PRO A 212 -16.81 -17.91 -14.71
C PRO A 212 -17.39 -16.62 -14.12
N ALA A 213 -18.25 -15.94 -14.87
CA ALA A 213 -18.79 -14.63 -14.58
C ALA A 213 -20.06 -14.69 -13.71
N LEU A 214 -20.67 -13.53 -13.51
CA LEU A 214 -21.86 -13.28 -12.70
C LEU A 214 -22.87 -14.43 -12.71
N ARG A 215 -23.30 -14.85 -11.53
CA ARG A 215 -24.34 -15.88 -11.35
C ARG A 215 -25.67 -15.50 -11.99
N ASN A 216 -25.95 -14.18 -12.09
CA ASN A 216 -27.16 -13.62 -12.69
C ASN A 216 -26.77 -12.51 -13.69
N PRO A 217 -26.43 -12.86 -14.94
CA PRO A 217 -26.16 -11.86 -15.97
C PRO A 217 -27.46 -11.11 -16.34
N THR A 218 -27.32 -9.87 -16.78
CA THR A 218 -28.44 -9.16 -17.41
C THR A 218 -28.65 -9.75 -18.79
N ILE A 219 -29.89 -10.18 -19.08
CA ILE A 219 -30.26 -10.73 -20.37
C ILE A 219 -31.31 -9.80 -20.99
N SER A 220 -31.03 -9.30 -22.18
CA SER A 220 -31.92 -8.41 -22.92
C SER A 220 -32.40 -9.10 -24.20
N THR A 221 -33.66 -8.88 -24.53
CA THR A 221 -34.23 -9.32 -25.82
C THR A 221 -33.70 -8.43 -26.94
N LEU A 222 -33.39 -9.05 -28.06
CA LEU A 222 -33.01 -8.35 -29.28
C LEU A 222 -34.21 -8.27 -30.26
N SER A 223 -34.06 -7.45 -31.30
CA SER A 223 -35.04 -7.38 -32.39
C SER A 223 -35.24 -8.73 -33.11
N ARG A 224 -34.22 -9.60 -33.02
CA ARG A 224 -34.33 -11.00 -33.44
C ARG A 224 -34.79 -11.83 -32.23
N GLU A 225 -35.95 -12.43 -32.32
CA GLU A 225 -36.56 -13.20 -31.22
C GLU A 225 -35.75 -14.44 -30.80
N ASP A 226 -34.98 -15.01 -31.72
CA ASP A 226 -34.13 -16.19 -31.51
C ASP A 226 -32.76 -15.86 -30.85
N TRP A 227 -32.48 -14.57 -30.59
CA TRP A 227 -31.23 -14.10 -29.96
C TRP A 227 -31.47 -13.27 -28.70
N VAL A 228 -30.47 -13.29 -27.81
CA VAL A 228 -30.41 -12.44 -26.61
C VAL A 228 -29.04 -11.77 -26.49
N ALA A 229 -28.95 -10.62 -25.77
CA ALA A 229 -27.73 -9.92 -25.43
C ALA A 229 -27.46 -10.01 -23.94
#